data_c27a6885f388cbf2803e5273a0266caa
#
_entry.id   c27a6885f388cbf2803e5273a0266caa
#
_cell.length_a   1.000
_cell.length_b   1.000
_cell.length_c   1.000
_cell.angle_alpha   90.00
_cell.angle_beta   90.00
_cell.angle_gamma   90.00
#
_symmetry.space_group_name_H-M   'P 1'
#
loop_
_entity.id
_entity.type
_entity.pdbx_description
1 polymer ?
#
loop_
_entity_poly.entity_id
_entity_poly.type
_entity_poly.pdbx_seq_one_letter_code
_entity_poly.pdbx_strand_id
1 'polypeptide(L)'
;MSYVIEQQLMSGLPNQALTAAKYVIAHESGNPKNCGPDALEREIAYMNKNKAKAFTSHWVGGGGRIVQIAPVNRVQYGCGPKGNPLSYAQVELARTSDKEQFKKDYAAYIWLLRKLAKDAGIPIVLDGSGNGIKSHRWITDNLKGTTHRDPYSYLASMGITETQFKLDIKNGIEKEEVNVAKPVETKVMLNDAKMIPAKIVDGRTYVQVREIADLLNLKLVYNAESKITKLYEVE
;
A
#
# COMPACT_ATOMS: atom_id res chain seq x y z
N MET A 1 1.85 8.82 8.55
CA MET A 1 1.29 7.47 8.75
C MET A 1 2.38 6.43 8.63
N SER A 2 2.32 5.37 9.43
CA SER A 2 3.17 4.19 9.25
C SER A 2 2.31 3.06 8.69
N TYR A 3 2.82 2.36 7.66
CA TYR A 3 2.26 1.10 7.21
C TYR A 3 2.91 -0.04 7.99
N VAL A 4 2.17 -1.14 8.17
CA VAL A 4 2.73 -2.39 8.69
C VAL A 4 3.39 -3.16 7.55
N ILE A 5 4.59 -3.67 7.75
CA ILE A 5 5.28 -4.55 6.81
C ILE A 5 5.11 -5.99 7.31
N GLU A 6 4.31 -6.77 6.59
CA GLU A 6 4.11 -8.19 6.85
C GLU A 6 5.38 -8.97 6.51
N GLN A 7 5.83 -9.87 7.39
CA GLN A 7 7.02 -10.67 7.17
C GLN A 7 6.64 -12.07 6.66
N GLN A 8 7.00 -12.36 5.40
CA GLN A 8 6.79 -13.68 4.77
C GLN A 8 8.07 -14.14 4.06
N LEU A 9 9.19 -14.13 4.81
CA LEU A 9 10.50 -14.40 4.22
C LEU A 9 10.59 -15.78 3.59
N MET A 10 11.00 -15.83 2.33
CA MET A 10 11.26 -17.07 1.61
C MET A 10 12.51 -17.76 2.18
N SER A 11 12.46 -19.08 2.35
CA SER A 11 13.61 -19.88 2.74
C SER A 11 14.54 -20.16 1.55
N GLY A 12 15.82 -20.45 1.82
CA GLY A 12 16.78 -20.91 0.82
C GLY A 12 17.22 -19.84 -0.19
N LEU A 13 17.07 -18.56 0.15
CA LEU A 13 17.59 -17.45 -0.66
C LEU A 13 19.12 -17.34 -0.52
N PRO A 14 19.84 -16.88 -1.57
CA PRO A 14 21.25 -16.58 -1.46
C PRO A 14 21.50 -15.45 -0.47
N ASN A 15 22.52 -15.60 0.38
CA ASN A 15 22.95 -14.57 1.33
C ASN A 15 24.20 -13.84 0.81
N GLN A 16 24.11 -13.27 -0.38
CA GLN A 16 25.22 -12.56 -1.01
C GLN A 16 25.21 -11.08 -0.58
N ALA A 17 26.37 -10.57 -0.13
CA ALA A 17 26.54 -9.16 0.20
C ALA A 17 26.44 -8.27 -1.06
N LEU A 18 25.94 -7.05 -0.89
CA LEU A 18 25.99 -6.03 -1.93
C LEU A 18 27.42 -5.56 -2.18
N THR A 19 27.72 -5.14 -3.40
CA THR A 19 28.92 -4.37 -3.70
C THR A 19 28.82 -2.97 -3.09
N ALA A 20 27.64 -2.35 -3.17
CA ALA A 20 27.29 -1.09 -2.52
C ALA A 20 25.77 -0.90 -2.45
N ALA A 21 25.28 -0.25 -1.39
CA ALA A 21 23.89 0.14 -1.27
C ALA A 21 23.65 1.51 -1.94
N LYS A 22 23.38 1.52 -3.26
CA LYS A 22 23.20 2.74 -4.05
C LYS A 22 21.75 3.02 -4.42
N TYR A 23 20.95 1.99 -4.57
CA TYR A 23 19.61 2.11 -5.15
C TYR A 23 18.53 1.43 -4.34
N VAL A 24 17.32 1.98 -4.41
CA VAL A 24 16.07 1.26 -4.16
C VAL A 24 15.34 1.18 -5.51
N ILE A 25 14.96 -0.03 -5.93
CA ILE A 25 14.39 -0.22 -7.27
C ILE A 25 12.87 -0.31 -7.19
N ALA A 26 12.24 0.46 -8.06
CA ALA A 26 10.80 0.50 -8.26
C ALA A 26 10.42 -0.39 -9.45
N HIS A 27 9.68 -1.48 -9.16
CA HIS A 27 9.17 -2.44 -10.13
C HIS A 27 7.64 -2.48 -10.14
N GLU A 28 7.08 -3.15 -11.11
CA GLU A 28 5.72 -3.67 -11.10
C GLU A 28 5.71 -5.08 -11.69
N SER A 29 4.67 -5.88 -11.39
CA SER A 29 4.66 -7.33 -11.66
C SER A 29 4.88 -7.76 -13.12
N GLY A 30 4.74 -6.84 -14.08
CA GLY A 30 4.87 -7.16 -15.53
C GLY A 30 3.78 -8.09 -16.07
N ASN A 31 2.80 -8.49 -15.26
CA ASN A 31 1.81 -9.50 -15.60
C ASN A 31 0.38 -8.92 -15.73
N PRO A 32 -0.03 -8.46 -16.94
CA PRO A 32 -1.35 -7.85 -17.13
C PRO A 32 -2.52 -8.82 -16.96
N LYS A 33 -2.28 -10.13 -16.92
CA LYS A 33 -3.32 -11.13 -16.69
C LYS A 33 -3.61 -11.36 -15.21
N ASN A 34 -2.72 -10.94 -14.31
CA ASN A 34 -2.87 -11.09 -12.87
C ASN A 34 -3.21 -9.75 -12.22
N CYS A 35 -4.47 -9.32 -12.33
CA CYS A 35 -4.97 -8.04 -11.82
C CYS A 35 -6.26 -8.18 -10.99
N GLY A 36 -6.59 -9.38 -10.55
CA GLY A 36 -7.74 -9.65 -9.68
C GLY A 36 -7.42 -9.46 -8.19
N PRO A 37 -8.40 -9.70 -7.30
CA PRO A 37 -8.27 -9.44 -5.86
C PRO A 37 -7.10 -10.17 -5.19
N ASP A 38 -6.75 -11.40 -5.65
CA ASP A 38 -5.64 -12.19 -5.09
C ASP A 38 -4.33 -12.01 -5.87
N ALA A 39 -4.18 -10.91 -6.63
CA ALA A 39 -3.00 -10.71 -7.48
C ALA A 39 -1.70 -10.72 -6.66
N LEU A 40 -1.69 -10.05 -5.51
CA LEU A 40 -0.55 -9.99 -4.60
C LEU A 40 -0.09 -11.38 -4.17
N GLU A 41 -1.01 -12.21 -3.69
CA GLU A 41 -0.74 -13.56 -3.20
C GLU A 41 -0.20 -14.47 -4.31
N ARG A 42 -0.80 -14.36 -5.50
CA ARG A 42 -0.36 -15.15 -6.67
C ARG A 42 1.04 -14.77 -7.13
N GLU A 43 1.37 -13.46 -7.14
CA GLU A 43 2.71 -13.00 -7.51
C GLU A 43 3.76 -13.43 -6.47
N ILE A 44 3.46 -13.33 -5.17
CA ILE A 44 4.35 -13.81 -4.10
C ILE A 44 4.58 -15.32 -4.24
N ALA A 45 3.51 -16.11 -4.45
CA ALA A 45 3.60 -17.55 -4.62
C ALA A 45 4.42 -17.93 -5.87
N TYR A 46 4.20 -17.22 -6.99
CA TYR A 46 4.96 -17.42 -8.22
C TYR A 46 6.45 -17.08 -8.01
N MET A 47 6.76 -15.96 -7.38
CA MET A 47 8.13 -15.56 -7.11
C MET A 47 8.83 -16.55 -6.17
N ASN A 48 8.16 -17.02 -5.12
CA ASN A 48 8.71 -18.04 -4.22
C ASN A 48 9.05 -19.36 -4.97
N LYS A 49 8.19 -19.78 -5.89
CA LYS A 49 8.44 -20.96 -6.74
C LYS A 49 9.64 -20.76 -7.68
N ASN A 50 9.86 -19.54 -8.15
CA ASN A 50 10.88 -19.19 -9.14
C ASN A 50 12.09 -18.44 -8.57
N LYS A 51 12.25 -18.35 -7.26
CA LYS A 51 13.25 -17.54 -6.56
C LYS A 51 14.71 -17.84 -6.95
N ALA A 52 15.01 -19.01 -7.46
CA ALA A 52 16.34 -19.32 -7.99
C ALA A 52 16.69 -18.51 -9.26
N LYS A 53 15.69 -17.98 -9.97
CA LYS A 53 15.85 -17.20 -11.21
C LYS A 53 15.65 -15.72 -11.00
N ALA A 54 14.62 -15.35 -10.21
CA ALA A 54 14.26 -13.96 -9.95
C ALA A 54 13.54 -13.82 -8.60
N PHE A 55 13.92 -12.81 -7.81
CA PHE A 55 13.21 -12.41 -6.62
C PHE A 55 13.55 -10.97 -6.23
N THR A 56 12.63 -10.33 -5.54
CA THR A 56 12.76 -9.00 -4.96
C THR A 56 12.54 -9.05 -3.45
N SER A 57 12.76 -7.94 -2.74
CA SER A 57 12.59 -7.92 -1.28
C SER A 57 11.15 -7.73 -0.83
N HIS A 58 10.37 -6.95 -1.58
CA HIS A 58 9.03 -6.55 -1.15
C HIS A 58 8.02 -6.61 -2.28
N TRP A 59 6.77 -6.87 -1.89
CA TRP A 59 5.59 -6.69 -2.70
C TRP A 59 4.61 -5.73 -2.05
N VAL A 60 3.93 -4.94 -2.88
CA VAL A 60 2.85 -4.04 -2.47
C VAL A 60 1.62 -4.34 -3.31
N GLY A 61 0.45 -4.45 -2.68
CA GLY A 61 -0.81 -4.73 -3.36
C GLY A 61 -1.94 -5.03 -2.38
N GLY A 62 -3.07 -5.54 -2.90
CA GLY A 62 -4.17 -6.02 -2.07
C GLY A 62 -4.81 -4.96 -1.17
N GLY A 63 -4.86 -3.71 -1.63
CA GLY A 63 -5.46 -2.60 -0.87
C GLY A 63 -4.51 -1.90 0.09
N GLY A 64 -3.22 -1.82 -0.27
CA GLY A 64 -2.18 -1.11 0.48
C GLY A 64 -1.39 -1.98 1.45
N ARG A 65 -1.45 -3.30 1.28
CA ARG A 65 -0.60 -4.23 2.05
C ARG A 65 0.83 -4.20 1.54
N ILE A 66 1.76 -4.37 2.44
CA ILE A 66 3.20 -4.46 2.17
C ILE A 66 3.70 -5.77 2.73
N VAL A 67 4.31 -6.59 1.89
CA VAL A 67 4.84 -7.90 2.29
C VAL A 67 6.34 -7.96 1.98
N GLN A 68 7.16 -8.17 2.99
CA GLN A 68 8.58 -8.44 2.83
C GLN A 68 8.79 -9.94 2.66
N ILE A 69 9.39 -10.33 1.53
CA ILE A 69 9.60 -11.73 1.17
C ILE A 69 11.08 -12.13 1.09
N ALA A 70 11.99 -11.14 1.11
CA ALA A 70 13.44 -11.39 1.19
C ALA A 70 14.14 -10.31 2.02
N PRO A 71 15.33 -10.58 2.59
CA PRO A 71 16.11 -9.59 3.30
C PRO A 71 16.52 -8.43 2.40
N VAL A 72 16.50 -7.21 2.94
CA VAL A 72 17.15 -6.04 2.34
C VAL A 72 18.67 -6.08 2.60
N ASN A 73 19.41 -5.20 1.93
CA ASN A 73 20.87 -5.12 2.07
C ASN A 73 21.58 -6.45 1.73
N ARG A 74 20.98 -7.20 0.81
CA ARG A 74 21.50 -8.42 0.19
C ARG A 74 21.17 -8.40 -1.29
N VAL A 75 21.98 -9.09 -2.09
CA VAL A 75 21.73 -9.22 -3.53
C VAL A 75 20.38 -9.90 -3.77
N GLN A 76 19.54 -9.24 -4.55
CA GLN A 76 18.25 -9.73 -5.04
C GLN A 76 18.33 -9.85 -6.57
N TYR A 77 17.55 -10.73 -7.18
CA TYR A 77 17.65 -11.03 -8.61
C TYR A 77 16.45 -10.42 -9.38
N GLY A 78 16.27 -9.09 -9.31
CA GLY A 78 15.12 -8.41 -9.91
C GLY A 78 15.48 -7.41 -11.02
N CYS A 79 16.71 -6.85 -11.05
CA CYS A 79 17.05 -5.77 -11.98
C CYS A 79 18.33 -6.02 -12.81
N GLY A 80 18.67 -7.29 -13.01
CA GLY A 80 19.81 -7.71 -13.84
C GLY A 80 21.17 -7.64 -13.14
N PRO A 81 22.20 -8.30 -13.71
CA PRO A 81 23.46 -8.57 -13.02
C PRO A 81 24.26 -7.31 -12.65
N LYS A 82 24.01 -6.18 -13.31
CA LYS A 82 24.69 -4.92 -13.00
C LYS A 82 23.94 -4.07 -11.97
N GLY A 83 22.62 -4.21 -11.88
CA GLY A 83 21.77 -3.52 -10.91
C GLY A 83 21.68 -4.24 -9.56
N ASN A 84 21.53 -5.56 -9.59
CA ASN A 84 21.34 -6.39 -8.40
C ASN A 84 22.35 -6.15 -7.27
N PRO A 85 23.68 -6.10 -7.52
CA PRO A 85 24.66 -5.91 -6.46
C PRO A 85 24.75 -4.48 -5.92
N LEU A 86 23.99 -3.54 -6.50
CA LEU A 86 23.93 -2.14 -6.09
C LEU A 86 22.59 -1.77 -5.44
N SER A 87 21.64 -2.70 -5.38
CA SER A 87 20.28 -2.44 -4.94
C SER A 87 20.07 -2.86 -3.49
N TYR A 88 19.90 -1.89 -2.59
CA TYR A 88 19.56 -2.12 -1.18
C TYR A 88 18.25 -2.88 -1.02
N ALA A 89 17.27 -2.51 -1.80
CA ALA A 89 15.96 -3.15 -1.86
C ALA A 89 15.35 -3.03 -3.24
N GLN A 90 14.49 -3.98 -3.59
CA GLN A 90 13.70 -4.00 -4.82
C GLN A 90 12.25 -4.24 -4.47
N VAL A 91 11.35 -3.40 -4.95
CA VAL A 91 9.94 -3.36 -4.56
C VAL A 91 9.06 -3.56 -5.77
N GLU A 92 8.22 -4.58 -5.75
CA GLU A 92 7.22 -4.88 -6.76
C GLU A 92 5.86 -4.27 -6.38
N LEU A 93 5.19 -3.68 -7.36
CA LEU A 93 3.80 -3.29 -7.26
C LEU A 93 2.94 -4.33 -7.98
N ALA A 94 2.10 -5.05 -7.26
CA ALA A 94 1.12 -5.97 -7.84
C ALA A 94 0.09 -5.18 -8.65
N ARG A 95 -0.32 -5.71 -9.80
CA ARG A 95 -1.35 -5.08 -10.63
C ARG A 95 -2.75 -5.31 -10.06
N THR A 96 -3.62 -4.35 -10.26
CA THR A 96 -5.06 -4.46 -10.03
C THR A 96 -5.80 -3.74 -11.17
N SER A 97 -7.02 -4.16 -11.45
CA SER A 97 -7.95 -3.44 -12.33
C SER A 97 -8.87 -2.48 -11.57
N ASP A 98 -8.91 -2.58 -10.24
CA ASP A 98 -9.70 -1.72 -9.35
C ASP A 98 -8.92 -0.43 -9.04
N LYS A 99 -9.46 0.71 -9.48
CA LYS A 99 -8.83 2.02 -9.28
C LYS A 99 -8.78 2.45 -7.81
N GLU A 100 -9.74 2.08 -6.99
CA GLU A 100 -9.75 2.44 -5.57
C GLU A 100 -8.75 1.58 -4.79
N GLN A 101 -8.61 0.31 -5.14
CA GLN A 101 -7.53 -0.52 -4.63
C GLN A 101 -6.17 0.04 -5.06
N PHE A 102 -6.02 0.41 -6.35
CA PHE A 102 -4.76 0.97 -6.86
C PHE A 102 -4.31 2.22 -6.10
N LYS A 103 -5.21 3.14 -5.76
CA LYS A 103 -4.87 4.34 -4.97
C LYS A 103 -4.21 3.96 -3.65
N LYS A 104 -4.75 2.96 -2.95
CA LYS A 104 -4.20 2.46 -1.68
C LYS A 104 -2.84 1.78 -1.88
N ASP A 105 -2.73 0.94 -2.90
CA ASP A 105 -1.51 0.22 -3.25
C ASP A 105 -0.41 1.20 -3.65
N TYR A 106 -0.73 2.18 -4.48
CA TYR A 106 0.21 3.20 -4.92
C TYR A 106 0.71 4.08 -3.75
N ALA A 107 -0.17 4.49 -2.84
CA ALA A 107 0.22 5.25 -1.66
C ALA A 107 1.17 4.45 -0.75
N ALA A 108 0.90 3.16 -0.53
CA ALA A 108 1.78 2.26 0.20
C ALA A 108 3.12 2.04 -0.51
N TYR A 109 3.10 1.93 -1.83
CA TYR A 109 4.29 1.77 -2.67
C TYR A 109 5.22 3.00 -2.58
N ILE A 110 4.69 4.20 -2.73
CA ILE A 110 5.44 5.45 -2.55
C ILE A 110 6.04 5.53 -1.14
N TRP A 111 5.23 5.25 -0.12
CA TRP A 111 5.70 5.26 1.26
C TRP A 111 6.86 4.28 1.47
N LEU A 112 6.73 3.04 0.96
CA LEU A 112 7.75 2.01 1.13
C LEU A 112 9.05 2.36 0.42
N LEU A 113 8.99 2.80 -0.84
CA LEU A 113 10.19 3.22 -1.59
C LEU A 113 10.96 4.32 -0.86
N ARG A 114 10.24 5.32 -0.35
CA ARG A 114 10.83 6.42 0.44
C ARG A 114 11.40 5.95 1.77
N LYS A 115 10.67 5.08 2.49
CA LYS A 115 11.14 4.49 3.75
C LYS A 115 12.43 3.71 3.55
N LEU A 116 12.49 2.82 2.57
CA LEU A 116 13.68 2.01 2.29
C LEU A 116 14.87 2.85 1.88
N ALA A 117 14.66 3.91 1.08
CA ALA A 117 15.70 4.86 0.73
C ALA A 117 16.23 5.60 1.97
N LYS A 118 15.34 6.07 2.84
CA LYS A 118 15.69 6.72 4.11
C LYS A 118 16.46 5.79 5.04
N ASP A 119 16.00 4.56 5.22
CA ASP A 119 16.63 3.57 6.09
C ASP A 119 18.07 3.24 5.64
N ALA A 120 18.34 3.30 4.33
CA ALA A 120 19.64 3.03 3.74
C ALA A 120 20.52 4.30 3.56
N GLY A 121 20.04 5.48 3.93
CA GLY A 121 20.75 6.75 3.66
C GLY A 121 20.85 7.09 2.17
N ILE A 122 19.95 6.55 1.34
CA ILE A 122 19.90 6.77 -0.10
C ILE A 122 19.04 8.01 -0.41
N PRO A 123 19.46 8.93 -1.31
CA PRO A 123 18.65 10.09 -1.69
C PRO A 123 17.26 9.71 -2.22
N ILE A 124 16.24 10.45 -1.79
CA ILE A 124 14.86 10.26 -2.25
C ILE A 124 14.67 11.04 -3.56
N VAL A 125 15.31 10.57 -4.61
CA VAL A 125 15.27 11.12 -5.96
C VAL A 125 15.04 10.00 -6.96
N LEU A 126 13.93 10.10 -7.72
CA LEU A 126 13.60 9.13 -8.77
C LEU A 126 14.39 9.40 -10.05
N ASP A 127 15.06 8.38 -10.56
CA ASP A 127 15.76 8.34 -11.86
C ASP A 127 16.74 9.51 -12.11
N GLY A 128 17.20 10.17 -11.04
CA GLY A 128 18.26 11.17 -11.15
C GLY A 128 19.65 10.55 -11.39
N SER A 129 20.66 11.38 -11.58
CA SER A 129 22.06 10.95 -11.60
C SER A 129 22.51 10.49 -10.21
N GLY A 130 23.47 9.56 -10.11
CA GLY A 130 24.00 9.06 -8.85
C GLY A 130 23.05 8.13 -8.11
N ASN A 131 23.20 8.05 -6.76
CA ASN A 131 22.39 7.21 -5.91
C ASN A 131 20.94 7.70 -5.84
N GLY A 132 19.99 6.79 -5.55
CA GLY A 132 18.59 7.20 -5.46
C GLY A 132 17.60 6.04 -5.61
N ILE A 133 16.34 6.40 -5.69
CA ILE A 133 15.28 5.48 -6.12
C ILE A 133 15.34 5.40 -7.65
N LYS A 134 15.35 4.19 -8.20
CA LYS A 134 15.45 3.96 -9.64
C LYS A 134 14.31 3.11 -10.14
N SER A 135 13.76 3.46 -11.30
CA SER A 135 12.91 2.53 -12.04
C SER A 135 13.74 1.40 -12.66
N HIS A 136 13.12 0.27 -12.96
CA HIS A 136 13.77 -0.77 -13.73
C HIS A 136 14.18 -0.23 -15.12
N ARG A 137 13.35 0.65 -15.71
CA ARG A 137 13.70 1.35 -16.96
C ARG A 137 15.04 2.11 -16.85
N TRP A 138 15.25 2.83 -15.75
CA TRP A 138 16.50 3.54 -15.53
C TRP A 138 17.71 2.59 -15.49
N ILE A 139 17.57 1.46 -14.80
CA ILE A 139 18.60 0.41 -14.75
C ILE A 139 18.91 -0.10 -16.17
N THR A 140 17.88 -0.40 -16.95
CA THR A 140 18.01 -0.83 -18.34
C THR A 140 18.78 0.20 -19.19
N ASP A 141 18.42 1.47 -19.08
CA ASP A 141 18.97 2.54 -19.91
C ASP A 141 20.40 2.91 -19.50
N ASN A 142 20.73 2.90 -18.22
CA ASN A 142 22.00 3.41 -17.69
C ASN A 142 23.03 2.33 -17.36
N LEU A 143 22.60 1.18 -16.81
CA LEU A 143 23.54 0.12 -16.42
C LEU A 143 23.59 -1.02 -17.46
N LYS A 144 22.55 -1.20 -18.26
CA LYS A 144 22.39 -2.30 -19.21
C LYS A 144 22.31 -3.66 -18.48
N GLY A 145 22.15 -4.75 -19.21
CA GLY A 145 22.07 -6.11 -18.66
C GLY A 145 20.66 -6.58 -18.30
N THR A 146 19.65 -5.77 -18.62
CA THR A 146 18.21 -6.08 -18.59
C THR A 146 17.51 -5.34 -19.72
N THR A 147 16.29 -5.73 -20.06
CA THR A 147 15.48 -5.08 -21.11
C THR A 147 14.14 -4.56 -20.57
N HIS A 148 13.88 -4.76 -19.28
CA HIS A 148 12.64 -4.38 -18.63
C HIS A 148 12.50 -2.86 -18.51
N ARG A 149 11.26 -2.35 -18.59
CA ARG A 149 10.95 -0.93 -18.65
C ARG A 149 9.89 -0.48 -17.66
N ASP A 150 9.56 -1.34 -16.70
CA ASP A 150 8.62 -1.05 -15.63
C ASP A 150 9.16 0.06 -14.69
N PRO A 151 8.27 0.74 -13.93
CA PRO A 151 6.83 0.52 -13.76
C PRO A 151 5.94 1.44 -14.64
N TYR A 152 6.48 2.25 -15.51
CA TYR A 152 5.82 3.41 -16.10
C TYR A 152 4.58 3.13 -16.92
N SER A 153 4.57 2.07 -17.75
CA SER A 153 3.41 1.76 -18.58
C SER A 153 2.18 1.36 -17.75
N TYR A 154 2.38 0.60 -16.68
CA TYR A 154 1.30 0.28 -15.76
C TYR A 154 0.82 1.50 -14.99
N LEU A 155 1.72 2.30 -14.44
CA LEU A 155 1.37 3.53 -13.73
C LEU A 155 0.55 4.47 -14.63
N ALA A 156 0.97 4.66 -15.89
CA ALA A 156 0.24 5.49 -16.86
C ALA A 156 -1.17 4.95 -17.14
N SER A 157 -1.34 3.62 -17.26
CA SER A 157 -2.66 3.00 -17.45
C SER A 157 -3.61 3.24 -16.26
N MET A 158 -3.05 3.49 -15.09
CA MET A 158 -3.80 3.80 -13.87
C MET A 158 -3.89 5.32 -13.60
N GLY A 159 -3.44 6.15 -14.55
CA GLY A 159 -3.56 7.61 -14.49
C GLY A 159 -2.38 8.33 -13.82
N ILE A 160 -1.30 7.63 -13.48
CA ILE A 160 -0.10 8.24 -12.89
C ILE A 160 0.95 8.50 -13.99
N THR A 161 1.19 9.76 -14.29
CA THR A 161 2.25 10.17 -15.23
C THR A 161 3.64 10.01 -14.61
N GLU A 162 4.69 9.96 -15.47
CA GLU A 162 6.08 9.95 -14.99
C GLU A 162 6.40 11.17 -14.12
N THR A 163 5.90 12.35 -14.50
CA THR A 163 6.06 13.58 -13.72
C THR A 163 5.39 13.46 -12.35
N GLN A 164 4.16 12.93 -12.29
CA GLN A 164 3.47 12.71 -11.04
C GLN A 164 4.22 11.71 -10.16
N PHE A 165 4.64 10.58 -10.70
CA PHE A 165 5.42 9.58 -9.94
C PHE A 165 6.70 10.19 -9.35
N LYS A 166 7.40 11.05 -10.11
CA LYS A 166 8.60 11.75 -9.64
C LYS A 166 8.27 12.74 -8.49
N LEU A 167 7.17 13.45 -8.60
CA LEU A 167 6.70 14.37 -7.54
C LEU A 167 6.30 13.61 -6.28
N ASP A 168 5.58 12.50 -6.42
CA ASP A 168 5.13 11.66 -5.31
C ASP A 168 6.31 11.00 -4.58
N ILE A 169 7.33 10.54 -5.33
CA ILE A 169 8.58 10.08 -4.72
C ILE A 169 9.26 11.22 -3.95
N LYS A 170 9.35 12.41 -4.50
CA LYS A 170 10.00 13.55 -3.86
C LYS A 170 9.25 14.01 -2.59
N ASN A 171 7.95 14.19 -2.69
CA ASN A 171 7.14 14.82 -1.64
C ASN A 171 6.52 13.81 -0.67
N GLY A 172 6.24 12.58 -1.13
CA GLY A 172 5.32 11.63 -0.51
C GLY A 172 3.90 11.87 -1.00
N ILE A 173 3.05 10.89 -0.81
CA ILE A 173 1.61 11.07 -0.94
C ILE A 173 1.13 11.42 0.47
N GLU A 174 0.74 12.68 0.64
CA GLU A 174 -0.07 13.04 1.79
C GLU A 174 -1.35 12.22 1.69
N LYS A 175 -1.79 11.61 2.77
CA LYS A 175 -3.17 11.15 2.78
C LYS A 175 -4.00 12.37 2.41
N GLU A 176 -4.88 12.24 1.42
CA GLU A 176 -6.16 12.89 1.62
C GLU A 176 -6.57 12.47 3.03
N GLU A 177 -6.41 13.35 4.02
CA GLU A 177 -7.31 13.32 5.13
C GLU A 177 -8.66 13.27 4.42
N VAL A 178 -9.31 12.11 4.49
CA VAL A 178 -10.75 12.08 4.28
C VAL A 178 -11.18 13.17 5.25
N ASN A 179 -11.50 14.31 4.70
CA ASN A 179 -12.05 15.41 5.45
C ASN A 179 -13.41 14.85 5.84
N VAL A 180 -13.38 13.99 6.87
CA VAL A 180 -14.58 13.54 7.53
C VAL A 180 -15.10 14.87 8.05
N ALA A 181 -16.02 15.43 7.30
CA ALA A 181 -16.62 16.72 7.63
C ALA A 181 -16.91 16.63 9.11
N LYS A 182 -16.28 17.53 9.91
CA LYS A 182 -16.40 17.44 11.37
C LYS A 182 -17.85 17.17 11.67
N PRO A 183 -18.18 16.13 12.44
CA PRO A 183 -19.56 15.79 12.70
C PRO A 183 -20.31 17.06 13.10
N VAL A 184 -21.30 17.46 12.33
CA VAL A 184 -22.10 18.64 12.66
C VAL A 184 -23.10 18.18 13.71
N GLU A 185 -22.98 18.73 14.90
CA GLU A 185 -23.93 18.49 15.98
C GLU A 185 -25.31 18.97 15.54
N THR A 186 -26.29 18.11 15.64
CA THR A 186 -27.68 18.37 15.31
C THR A 186 -28.61 17.67 16.29
N LYS A 187 -29.89 17.79 16.06
CA LYS A 187 -30.91 17.09 16.86
C LYS A 187 -31.96 16.50 15.94
N VAL A 188 -32.45 15.32 16.29
CA VAL A 188 -33.60 14.70 15.65
C VAL A 188 -34.81 14.86 16.55
N MET A 189 -35.91 15.37 16.00
CA MET A 189 -37.19 15.49 16.68
C MET A 189 -38.00 14.21 16.45
N LEU A 190 -38.50 13.61 17.49
CA LEU A 190 -39.37 12.44 17.41
C LEU A 190 -40.79 12.80 17.86
N ASN A 191 -41.76 12.56 17.00
CA ASN A 191 -43.18 12.75 17.24
C ASN A 191 -43.53 14.14 17.81
N ASP A 192 -42.85 15.19 17.32
CA ASP A 192 -43.01 16.60 17.74
C ASP A 192 -42.86 16.85 19.27
N ALA A 193 -42.33 15.88 20.00
CA ALA A 193 -42.27 15.91 21.45
C ALA A 193 -40.85 15.81 22.07
N LYS A 194 -39.96 15.04 21.48
CA LYS A 194 -38.63 14.79 22.08
C LYS A 194 -37.50 15.09 21.09
N MET A 195 -36.56 15.90 21.49
CA MET A 195 -35.31 16.18 20.76
C MET A 195 -34.20 15.23 21.22
N ILE A 196 -33.61 14.52 20.28
CA ILE A 196 -32.50 13.58 20.52
C ILE A 196 -31.21 14.17 19.93
N PRO A 197 -30.11 14.18 20.68
CA PRO A 197 -28.79 14.55 20.13
C PRO A 197 -28.43 13.66 18.94
N ALA A 198 -27.97 14.28 17.87
CA ALA A 198 -27.58 13.60 16.65
C ALA A 198 -26.34 14.26 16.04
N LYS A 199 -25.70 13.56 15.10
CA LYS A 199 -24.56 14.07 14.33
C LYS A 199 -24.79 13.83 12.85
N ILE A 200 -24.46 14.80 12.01
CA ILE A 200 -24.40 14.61 10.57
C ILE A 200 -22.93 14.30 10.21
N VAL A 201 -22.73 13.16 9.56
CA VAL A 201 -21.44 12.72 9.01
C VAL A 201 -21.69 12.32 7.57
N ASP A 202 -20.96 12.91 6.63
CA ASP A 202 -21.08 12.63 5.19
C ASP A 202 -22.54 12.70 4.67
N GLY A 203 -23.29 13.75 5.13
CA GLY A 203 -24.67 13.95 4.74
C GLY A 203 -25.68 12.97 5.35
N ARG A 204 -25.27 12.09 6.27
CA ARG A 204 -26.14 11.14 6.98
C ARG A 204 -26.28 11.52 8.43
N THR A 205 -27.48 11.43 8.95
CA THR A 205 -27.77 11.69 10.38
C THR A 205 -27.60 10.42 11.21
N TYR A 206 -26.77 10.50 12.23
CA TYR A 206 -26.52 9.44 13.19
C TYR A 206 -27.07 9.83 14.55
N VAL A 207 -27.80 8.91 15.18
CA VAL A 207 -28.30 9.02 16.54
C VAL A 207 -27.66 7.91 17.39
N GLN A 208 -27.40 8.17 18.64
CA GLN A 208 -26.91 7.15 19.54
C GLN A 208 -27.99 6.08 19.72
N VAL A 209 -27.64 4.83 19.50
CA VAL A 209 -28.58 3.69 19.60
C VAL A 209 -29.20 3.57 21.01
N ARG A 210 -28.48 4.06 22.06
CA ARG A 210 -28.98 4.11 23.43
C ARG A 210 -30.18 5.05 23.55
N GLU A 211 -30.13 6.21 22.94
CA GLU A 211 -31.24 7.17 22.95
C GLU A 211 -32.50 6.60 22.30
N ILE A 212 -32.31 5.79 21.25
CA ILE A 212 -33.42 5.08 20.61
C ILE A 212 -33.95 3.95 21.50
N ALA A 213 -33.03 3.20 22.12
CA ALA A 213 -33.41 2.12 23.04
C ALA A 213 -34.26 2.65 24.24
N ASP A 214 -33.78 3.73 24.85
CA ASP A 214 -34.46 4.37 25.98
C ASP A 214 -35.84 4.92 25.57
N LEU A 215 -35.93 5.48 24.36
CA LEU A 215 -37.20 6.00 23.86
C LEU A 215 -38.24 4.89 23.60
N LEU A 216 -37.80 3.75 23.09
CA LEU A 216 -38.64 2.60 22.75
C LEU A 216 -38.78 1.63 23.90
N ASN A 217 -38.27 1.95 25.10
CA ASN A 217 -38.20 1.08 26.27
C ASN A 217 -37.59 -0.29 25.96
N LEU A 218 -36.42 -0.25 25.21
CA LEU A 218 -35.71 -1.47 24.87
C LEU A 218 -34.45 -1.63 25.73
N LYS A 219 -34.10 -2.85 26.07
CA LYS A 219 -32.85 -3.19 26.72
C LYS A 219 -31.73 -3.28 25.68
N LEU A 220 -30.67 -2.45 25.83
CA LEU A 220 -29.50 -2.47 25.01
C LEU A 220 -28.38 -3.30 25.61
N VAL A 221 -27.86 -4.27 24.84
CA VAL A 221 -26.74 -5.13 25.25
C VAL A 221 -25.64 -5.05 24.15
N TYR A 222 -24.46 -4.64 24.56
CA TYR A 222 -23.27 -4.63 23.67
C TYR A 222 -22.35 -5.80 24.01
N ASN A 223 -21.98 -6.59 23.00
CA ASN A 223 -20.96 -7.64 23.13
C ASN A 223 -19.63 -7.12 22.57
N ALA A 224 -18.62 -7.00 23.44
CA ALA A 224 -17.32 -6.43 23.10
C ALA A 224 -16.48 -7.33 22.18
N GLU A 225 -16.65 -8.65 22.25
CA GLU A 225 -15.89 -9.60 21.42
C GLU A 225 -16.42 -9.63 19.97
N SER A 226 -17.75 -9.76 19.82
CA SER A 226 -18.39 -9.76 18.50
C SER A 226 -18.63 -8.37 17.93
N LYS A 227 -18.46 -7.29 18.73
CA LYS A 227 -18.78 -5.90 18.40
C LYS A 227 -20.23 -5.67 17.94
N ILE A 228 -21.14 -6.54 18.40
CA ILE A 228 -22.55 -6.48 18.06
C ILE A 228 -23.35 -5.84 19.20
N THR A 229 -24.21 -4.87 18.84
CA THR A 229 -25.20 -4.29 19.73
C THR A 229 -26.55 -4.96 19.45
N LYS A 230 -27.23 -5.44 20.49
CA LYS A 230 -28.57 -6.03 20.39
C LYS A 230 -29.54 -5.19 21.20
N LEU A 231 -30.76 -5.08 20.71
CA LEU A 231 -31.91 -4.49 21.39
C LEU A 231 -32.94 -5.58 21.69
N TYR A 232 -33.47 -5.55 22.90
CA TYR A 232 -34.47 -6.51 23.35
C TYR A 232 -35.68 -5.76 23.90
N GLU A 233 -36.86 -6.27 23.65
CA GLU A 233 -38.06 -5.81 24.34
C GLU A 233 -37.90 -6.03 25.86
N VAL A 234 -38.39 -5.09 26.65
CA VAL A 234 -38.45 -5.24 28.12
C VAL A 234 -39.82 -5.81 28.44
N GLU A 235 -39.87 -7.03 28.96
CA GLU A 235 -41.08 -7.68 29.44
C GLU A 235 -41.71 -6.93 30.63
#